data_16dde2f0b2c4a9242eaba90a48644d0c
#
_entry.id   16dde2f0b2c4a9242eaba90a48644d0c
#
_cell.length_a   1.000
_cell.length_b   1.000
_cell.length_c   1.000
_cell.angle_alpha   90.00
_cell.angle_beta   90.00
_cell.angle_gamma   90.00
#
_symmetry.space_group_name_H-M   'P 1'
#
loop_
_entity.id
_entity.type
_entity.pdbx_description
1 polymer ?
#
loop_
_entity_poly.entity_id
_entity_poly.type
_entity_poly.pdbx_seq_one_letter_code
_entity_poly.pdbx_strand_id
1 'polypeptide(L)'
;MKEIIKTKELREYQKVIVDDIVSSKKDILICLPTGGGKTVIASAIMQQLPGTKVFIVPRLELISQAKNEFGEVDVLWANKTSLEGRDIIIASKDSLRTQYKSILEKENITLIFDEAHIGIKQTKNLVELIPHARVLGLTATPERMDGYALLKGTDEIHKYGVFDELYQKETVPSLIKKGYLAPLKYYARPIEGITKIRPDTKAGEELSERQIRKIFDENHVWGDLVECYETYGKGKPAIGFTTTVALADTVTELFCRAGYKFRTIHGNMPVKERQQLIDDLKNRKIDGLVNAALLTYGFDCPEASYAFSCRHIKSRPLWFQMIGRILRPCAGKKDAIFIDHGDSISEFSEPDCALPIMDELIQWRADGENKLQKEARKKKQKKAQEIMKEIQTIDPLPVGMVEVTMEESTQDRLLRIVKKLKSENKCLKQLINTERSENKKKAEKISSLQQRNIALEKAVVQKPKSEKIIDSEKTFEFIKRNYCQRRRRLSEMYASPEACHRAVILSFKDDENKLDFLYDMDTFKRGMDYWKDHYT
;
A
#
# COMPACT_ATOMS: atom_id res chain seq x y z
N MET A 1 27.06 -40.24 16.35
CA MET A 1 26.54 -40.10 14.97
C MET A 1 26.05 -38.67 14.82
N LYS A 2 26.70 -37.88 13.97
CA LYS A 2 26.19 -36.51 13.65
C LYS A 2 24.85 -36.71 12.98
N GLU A 3 23.75 -36.31 13.61
CA GLU A 3 22.45 -36.22 12.93
C GLU A 3 22.60 -35.25 11.75
N ILE A 4 22.42 -35.80 10.56
CA ILE A 4 22.48 -35.07 9.31
C ILE A 4 21.29 -34.08 9.31
N ILE A 5 21.60 -32.79 9.53
CA ILE A 5 20.65 -31.71 9.26
C ILE A 5 20.05 -31.98 7.89
N LYS A 6 18.72 -32.07 7.79
CA LYS A 6 18.01 -32.18 6.52
C LYS A 6 18.34 -30.95 5.68
N THR A 7 19.43 -31.02 4.90
CA THR A 7 19.77 -29.98 3.95
C THR A 7 18.68 -29.95 2.88
N LYS A 8 17.87 -28.89 2.90
CA LYS A 8 17.01 -28.61 1.75
C LYS A 8 17.90 -28.51 0.52
N GLU A 9 17.56 -29.22 -0.54
CA GLU A 9 18.30 -29.13 -1.78
C GLU A 9 18.33 -27.67 -2.26
N LEU A 10 19.56 -27.13 -2.41
CA LEU A 10 19.74 -25.76 -2.87
C LEU A 10 19.33 -25.64 -4.33
N ARG A 11 18.61 -24.60 -4.65
CA ARG A 11 18.33 -24.18 -6.03
C ARG A 11 19.64 -23.79 -6.71
N GLU A 12 19.70 -23.86 -8.04
CA GLU A 12 20.94 -23.57 -8.78
C GLU A 12 21.54 -22.20 -8.44
N TYR A 13 20.72 -21.16 -8.44
CA TYR A 13 21.20 -19.82 -8.10
C TYR A 13 21.69 -19.71 -6.63
N GLN A 14 21.12 -20.50 -5.73
CA GLN A 14 21.54 -20.53 -4.33
C GLN A 14 22.91 -21.19 -4.18
N LYS A 15 23.17 -22.27 -4.93
CA LYS A 15 24.50 -22.91 -4.99
C LYS A 15 25.57 -21.92 -5.45
N VAL A 16 25.31 -21.21 -6.55
CA VAL A 16 26.22 -20.18 -7.06
C VAL A 16 26.51 -19.09 -6.02
N ILE A 17 25.47 -18.60 -5.33
CA ILE A 17 25.65 -17.59 -4.28
C ILE A 17 26.50 -18.14 -3.14
N VAL A 18 26.21 -19.34 -2.67
CA VAL A 18 26.96 -19.99 -1.57
C VAL A 18 28.42 -20.15 -1.94
N ASP A 19 28.72 -20.69 -3.14
CA ASP A 19 30.09 -20.93 -3.62
C ASP A 19 30.88 -19.61 -3.75
N ASP A 20 30.28 -18.57 -4.32
CA ASP A 20 30.90 -17.24 -4.43
C ASP A 20 31.20 -16.63 -3.04
N ILE A 21 30.28 -16.75 -2.11
CA ILE A 21 30.46 -16.17 -0.77
C ILE A 21 31.48 -16.96 0.05
N VAL A 22 31.46 -18.28 -0.02
CA VAL A 22 32.41 -19.13 0.74
C VAL A 22 33.83 -18.95 0.22
N SER A 23 34.03 -18.80 -1.10
CA SER A 23 35.35 -18.59 -1.71
C SER A 23 35.92 -17.18 -1.46
N SER A 24 35.10 -16.20 -1.17
CA SER A 24 35.51 -14.82 -0.87
C SER A 24 36.02 -14.70 0.56
N LYS A 25 36.92 -13.74 0.80
CA LYS A 25 37.37 -13.31 2.15
C LYS A 25 36.84 -11.95 2.56
N LYS A 26 36.10 -11.28 1.70
CA LYS A 26 35.56 -9.92 1.94
C LYS A 26 34.38 -9.95 2.89
N ASP A 27 34.11 -8.80 3.48
CA ASP A 27 32.86 -8.51 4.19
C ASP A 27 31.78 -8.16 3.16
N ILE A 28 30.77 -9.01 3.03
CA ILE A 28 29.83 -8.94 1.90
C ILE A 28 28.39 -8.69 2.39
N LEU A 29 27.73 -7.72 1.76
CA LEU A 29 26.30 -7.52 1.90
C LEU A 29 25.55 -8.27 0.79
N ILE A 30 24.88 -9.36 1.13
CA ILE A 30 24.15 -10.21 0.20
C ILE A 30 22.72 -9.67 0.05
N CYS A 31 22.39 -9.16 -1.13
CA CYS A 31 21.05 -8.73 -1.48
C CYS A 31 20.31 -9.85 -2.20
N LEU A 32 19.21 -10.31 -1.59
CA LEU A 32 18.33 -11.30 -2.18
C LEU A 32 16.87 -10.97 -1.90
N PRO A 33 15.97 -10.99 -2.90
CA PRO A 33 14.55 -10.69 -2.74
C PRO A 33 13.89 -11.46 -1.60
N THR A 34 12.85 -10.88 -1.00
CA THR A 34 12.01 -11.61 -0.04
C THR A 34 11.42 -12.84 -0.73
N GLY A 35 11.51 -14.00 -0.07
CA GLY A 35 11.11 -15.28 -0.67
C GLY A 35 12.23 -15.99 -1.46
N GLY A 36 13.37 -15.34 -1.72
CA GLY A 36 14.54 -15.94 -2.40
C GLY A 36 15.34 -16.94 -1.54
N GLY A 37 14.99 -17.14 -0.26
CA GLY A 37 15.63 -18.15 0.60
C GLY A 37 16.89 -17.67 1.30
N LYS A 38 16.93 -16.41 1.78
CA LYS A 38 18.04 -15.83 2.57
C LYS A 38 18.52 -16.75 3.70
N THR A 39 17.58 -17.28 4.49
CA THR A 39 17.90 -18.17 5.62
C THR A 39 18.49 -19.51 5.17
N VAL A 40 18.02 -20.05 4.04
CA VAL A 40 18.56 -21.30 3.44
C VAL A 40 20.00 -21.09 2.97
N ILE A 41 20.26 -19.97 2.29
CA ILE A 41 21.62 -19.59 1.86
C ILE A 41 22.53 -19.38 3.07
N ALA A 42 22.06 -18.68 4.11
CA ALA A 42 22.83 -18.51 5.34
C ALA A 42 23.19 -19.84 5.98
N SER A 43 22.24 -20.78 6.07
CA SER A 43 22.48 -22.14 6.56
C SER A 43 23.58 -22.83 5.77
N ALA A 44 23.48 -22.81 4.45
CA ALA A 44 24.47 -23.46 3.59
C ALA A 44 25.87 -22.82 3.67
N ILE A 45 25.95 -21.50 3.79
CA ILE A 45 27.21 -20.78 4.01
C ILE A 45 27.82 -21.19 5.35
N MET A 46 27.02 -21.19 6.44
CA MET A 46 27.51 -21.55 7.77
C MET A 46 28.00 -22.99 7.88
N GLN A 47 27.43 -23.91 7.12
CA GLN A 47 27.87 -25.30 7.08
C GLN A 47 29.23 -25.49 6.37
N GLN A 48 29.57 -24.61 5.43
CA GLN A 48 30.81 -24.69 4.66
C GLN A 48 31.95 -23.84 5.23
N LEU A 49 31.64 -22.78 6.00
CA LEU A 49 32.66 -21.95 6.63
C LEU A 49 33.27 -22.63 7.85
N PRO A 50 34.61 -22.51 8.06
CA PRO A 50 35.26 -23.00 9.26
C PRO A 50 34.98 -22.15 10.49
N GLY A 51 35.23 -22.67 11.67
CA GLY A 51 35.20 -21.94 12.93
C GLY A 51 33.79 -21.59 13.44
N THR A 52 33.69 -20.53 14.22
CA THR A 52 32.44 -20.13 14.89
C THR A 52 31.60 -19.17 13.99
N LYS A 53 30.35 -19.50 13.77
CA LYS A 53 29.39 -18.69 12.99
C LYS A 53 28.32 -18.13 13.92
N VAL A 54 28.18 -16.82 13.96
CA VAL A 54 27.17 -16.15 14.79
C VAL A 54 26.12 -15.55 13.87
N PHE A 55 24.92 -16.13 13.88
CA PHE A 55 23.76 -15.62 13.14
C PHE A 55 22.97 -14.63 13.98
N ILE A 56 22.99 -13.36 13.59
CA ILE A 56 22.42 -12.26 14.34
C ILE A 56 21.07 -11.87 13.77
N VAL A 57 20.00 -12.08 14.56
CA VAL A 57 18.62 -11.78 14.18
C VAL A 57 18.12 -10.51 14.87
N PRO A 58 17.27 -9.72 14.19
CA PRO A 58 16.73 -8.49 14.77
C PRO A 58 15.57 -8.70 15.75
N ARG A 59 14.92 -9.86 15.76
CA ARG A 59 13.72 -10.15 16.58
C ARG A 59 13.68 -11.58 17.10
N LEU A 60 13.02 -11.77 18.26
CA LEU A 60 12.85 -13.06 18.95
C LEU A 60 12.16 -14.12 18.09
N GLU A 61 11.13 -13.74 17.37
CA GLU A 61 10.32 -14.66 16.55
C GLU A 61 11.17 -15.36 15.49
N LEU A 62 12.24 -14.71 15.02
CA LEU A 62 13.14 -15.25 14.00
C LEU A 62 14.08 -16.33 14.55
N ILE A 63 14.29 -16.40 15.87
CA ILE A 63 15.12 -17.46 16.47
C ILE A 63 14.52 -18.85 16.21
N SER A 64 13.20 -19.00 16.43
CA SER A 64 12.53 -20.28 16.21
C SER A 64 12.61 -20.72 14.74
N GLN A 65 12.47 -19.78 13.81
CA GLN A 65 12.63 -20.06 12.39
C GLN A 65 14.07 -20.46 12.03
N ALA A 66 15.05 -19.73 12.58
CA ALA A 66 16.47 -20.04 12.37
C ALA A 66 16.86 -21.40 12.97
N LYS A 67 16.35 -21.74 14.17
CA LYS A 67 16.55 -23.07 14.78
C LYS A 67 16.00 -24.20 13.90
N ASN A 68 14.79 -24.03 13.36
CA ASN A 68 14.18 -25.03 12.48
C ASN A 68 14.99 -25.25 11.18
N GLU A 69 15.71 -24.22 10.73
CA GLU A 69 16.53 -24.29 9.51
C GLU A 69 17.95 -24.78 9.79
N PHE A 70 18.55 -24.35 10.91
CA PHE A 70 19.97 -24.64 11.23
C PHE A 70 20.17 -25.90 12.07
N GLY A 71 19.10 -26.45 12.67
CA GLY A 71 19.16 -27.62 13.52
C GLY A 71 19.69 -27.30 14.93
N GLU A 72 20.64 -28.11 15.42
CA GLU A 72 21.24 -27.91 16.75
C GLU A 72 22.18 -26.71 16.75
N VAL A 73 21.83 -25.69 17.54
CA VAL A 73 22.55 -24.41 17.62
C VAL A 73 22.61 -23.92 19.07
N ASP A 74 23.65 -23.17 19.38
CA ASP A 74 23.72 -22.39 20.61
C ASP A 74 22.91 -21.10 20.48
N VAL A 75 22.41 -20.55 21.58
CA VAL A 75 21.61 -19.35 21.61
C VAL A 75 22.11 -18.35 22.63
N LEU A 76 22.35 -17.12 22.18
CA LEU A 76 22.63 -15.95 23.00
C LEU A 76 21.43 -14.99 22.96
N TRP A 77 20.55 -15.10 23.95
CA TRP A 77 19.39 -14.22 24.00
C TRP A 77 19.01 -13.85 25.45
N ALA A 78 19.25 -12.61 25.84
CA ALA A 78 18.90 -12.08 27.15
C ALA A 78 19.23 -13.08 28.27
N ASN A 79 18.21 -13.55 29.00
CA ASN A 79 18.37 -14.51 30.14
C ASN A 79 18.24 -15.99 29.68
N LYS A 80 18.19 -16.28 28.38
CA LYS A 80 18.06 -17.64 27.83
C LYS A 80 19.31 -18.04 27.06
N THR A 81 20.47 -17.83 27.66
CA THR A 81 21.74 -18.26 27.06
C THR A 81 21.91 -19.75 27.22
N SER A 82 22.09 -20.47 26.14
CA SER A 82 22.47 -21.88 26.09
C SER A 82 23.70 -22.00 25.20
N LEU A 83 24.87 -22.17 25.79
CA LEU A 83 26.14 -22.39 25.11
C LEU A 83 26.65 -23.80 25.44
N GLU A 84 26.49 -24.71 24.48
CA GLU A 84 26.96 -26.10 24.58
C GLU A 84 28.25 -26.32 23.78
N GLY A 85 28.83 -25.22 23.28
CA GLY A 85 30.08 -25.25 22.52
C GLY A 85 29.93 -25.56 21.05
N ARG A 86 28.71 -25.36 20.50
CA ARG A 86 28.43 -25.56 19.06
C ARG A 86 29.08 -24.48 18.22
N ASP A 87 29.35 -24.81 16.95
CA ASP A 87 29.96 -23.89 16.01
C ASP A 87 29.00 -22.82 15.48
N ILE A 88 27.67 -23.07 15.52
CA ILE A 88 26.64 -22.12 15.11
C ILE A 88 25.93 -21.56 16.34
N ILE A 89 25.92 -20.24 16.43
CA ILE A 89 25.31 -19.49 17.55
C ILE A 89 24.26 -18.55 16.95
N ILE A 90 23.03 -18.55 17.47
CA ILE A 90 22.03 -17.55 17.16
C ILE A 90 22.01 -16.49 18.26
N ALA A 91 22.09 -15.22 17.89
CA ALA A 91 22.15 -14.12 18.85
C ALA A 91 21.27 -12.93 18.44
N SER A 92 20.91 -12.09 19.41
CA SER A 92 20.51 -10.71 19.13
C SER A 92 21.71 -9.77 19.18
N LYS A 93 21.60 -8.59 18.55
CA LYS A 93 22.66 -7.56 18.63
C LYS A 93 22.97 -7.17 20.07
N ASP A 94 21.97 -6.99 20.90
CA ASP A 94 22.15 -6.58 22.30
C ASP A 94 22.78 -7.69 23.15
N SER A 95 22.34 -8.94 22.99
CA SER A 95 22.89 -10.07 23.69
C SER A 95 24.34 -10.33 23.31
N LEU A 96 24.66 -10.26 22.03
CA LEU A 96 26.03 -10.38 21.54
C LEU A 96 26.92 -9.25 22.10
N ARG A 97 26.43 -8.00 22.12
CA ARG A 97 27.18 -6.87 22.70
C ARG A 97 27.52 -7.06 24.17
N THR A 98 26.65 -7.66 24.95
CA THR A 98 26.90 -7.91 26.38
C THR A 98 27.77 -9.13 26.64
N GLN A 99 27.76 -10.10 25.73
CA GLN A 99 28.42 -11.40 25.90
C GLN A 99 29.54 -11.67 24.87
N TYR A 100 29.96 -10.64 24.11
CA TYR A 100 30.95 -10.80 23.05
C TYR A 100 32.26 -11.45 23.47
N LYS A 101 32.68 -11.26 24.75
CA LYS A 101 33.90 -11.86 25.32
C LYS A 101 33.91 -13.39 25.23
N SER A 102 32.75 -14.03 25.37
CA SER A 102 32.64 -15.50 25.26
C SER A 102 32.90 -16.02 23.85
N ILE A 103 32.88 -15.13 22.85
CA ILE A 103 33.12 -15.45 21.45
C ILE A 103 34.48 -14.96 20.98
N LEU A 104 35.00 -13.90 21.59
CA LEU A 104 36.24 -13.23 21.17
C LEU A 104 37.47 -14.17 21.14
N GLU A 105 37.53 -15.18 22.01
CA GLU A 105 38.63 -16.13 22.08
C GLU A 105 38.52 -17.27 21.06
N LYS A 106 37.42 -17.33 20.32
CA LYS A 106 37.21 -18.36 19.28
C LYS A 106 37.96 -18.01 18.00
N GLU A 107 38.41 -19.04 17.29
CA GLU A 107 39.07 -18.87 15.99
C GLU A 107 38.08 -18.80 14.83
N ASN A 108 38.49 -18.13 13.76
CA ASN A 108 37.73 -18.05 12.50
C ASN A 108 36.25 -17.65 12.70
N ILE A 109 36.02 -16.52 13.38
CA ILE A 109 34.67 -16.01 13.64
C ILE A 109 34.06 -15.41 12.38
N THR A 110 32.81 -15.79 12.07
CA THR A 110 31.98 -15.14 11.04
C THR A 110 30.69 -14.60 11.68
N LEU A 111 30.47 -13.29 11.58
CA LEU A 111 29.23 -12.62 11.99
C LEU A 111 28.31 -12.52 10.79
N ILE A 112 27.09 -13.03 10.89
CA ILE A 112 26.09 -13.02 9.81
C ILE A 112 24.86 -12.26 10.29
N PHE A 113 24.62 -11.07 9.75
CA PHE A 113 23.52 -10.21 10.14
C PHE A 113 22.30 -10.43 9.23
N ASP A 114 21.20 -10.91 9.80
CA ASP A 114 19.91 -10.93 9.09
C ASP A 114 19.28 -9.54 9.14
N GLU A 115 18.60 -9.17 8.03
CA GLU A 115 18.08 -7.81 7.78
C GLU A 115 19.14 -6.73 8.11
N ALA A 116 20.31 -6.87 7.51
CA ALA A 116 21.53 -6.10 7.82
C ALA A 116 21.37 -4.56 7.70
N HIS A 117 20.36 -4.08 6.96
CA HIS A 117 20.02 -2.67 6.86
C HIS A 117 19.45 -2.08 8.16
N ILE A 118 18.95 -2.94 9.09
CA ILE A 118 18.39 -2.50 10.37
C ILE A 118 19.51 -2.30 11.39
N GLY A 119 19.53 -1.12 12.02
CA GLY A 119 20.44 -0.85 13.15
C GLY A 119 21.92 -0.91 12.78
N ILE A 120 22.33 -0.31 11.66
CA ILE A 120 23.73 -0.34 11.17
C ILE A 120 24.73 0.23 12.19
N LYS A 121 24.33 1.22 13.00
CA LYS A 121 25.18 1.78 14.09
C LYS A 121 25.53 0.72 15.12
N GLN A 122 24.54 -0.08 15.56
CA GLN A 122 24.78 -1.20 16.48
C GLN A 122 25.62 -2.30 15.81
N THR A 123 25.40 -2.55 14.51
CA THR A 123 26.22 -3.47 13.72
C THR A 123 27.68 -3.03 13.70
N LYS A 124 27.95 -1.73 13.41
CA LYS A 124 29.30 -1.15 13.43
C LYS A 124 29.98 -1.36 14.79
N ASN A 125 29.29 -1.01 15.87
CA ASN A 125 29.82 -1.17 17.24
C ASN A 125 30.17 -2.64 17.55
N LEU A 126 29.35 -3.61 17.10
CA LEU A 126 29.64 -5.04 17.30
C LEU A 126 30.85 -5.50 16.50
N VAL A 127 30.99 -5.05 15.26
CA VAL A 127 32.14 -5.38 14.41
C VAL A 127 33.42 -4.81 15.02
N GLU A 128 33.39 -3.61 15.63
CA GLU A 128 34.53 -3.00 16.31
C GLU A 128 34.94 -3.76 17.61
N LEU A 129 33.99 -4.42 18.28
CA LEU A 129 34.26 -5.28 19.44
C LEU A 129 34.88 -6.62 19.06
N ILE A 130 34.70 -7.09 17.81
CA ILE A 130 35.22 -8.39 17.32
C ILE A 130 35.96 -8.15 16.01
N PRO A 131 37.10 -7.43 16.00
CA PRO A 131 37.71 -6.87 14.79
C PRO A 131 38.31 -7.90 13.81
N HIS A 132 38.55 -9.13 14.28
CA HIS A 132 39.03 -10.23 13.45
C HIS A 132 37.94 -11.10 12.86
N ALA A 133 36.68 -10.78 13.13
CA ALA A 133 35.55 -11.51 12.54
C ALA A 133 35.30 -11.08 11.08
N ARG A 134 35.01 -12.05 10.24
CA ARG A 134 34.42 -11.80 8.91
C ARG A 134 32.98 -11.38 9.06
N VAL A 135 32.52 -10.40 8.27
CA VAL A 135 31.18 -9.84 8.36
C VAL A 135 30.37 -10.13 7.11
N LEU A 136 29.26 -10.83 7.24
CA LEU A 136 28.30 -11.07 6.18
C LEU A 136 26.95 -10.42 6.57
N GLY A 137 26.28 -9.81 5.62
CA GLY A 137 24.94 -9.26 5.77
C GLY A 137 23.96 -9.89 4.80
N LEU A 138 22.75 -10.13 5.25
CA LEU A 138 21.63 -10.57 4.43
C LEU A 138 20.56 -9.50 4.45
N THR A 139 20.06 -9.11 3.29
CA THR A 139 18.96 -8.16 3.19
C THR A 139 18.20 -8.35 1.87
N ALA A 140 16.92 -7.96 1.85
CA ALA A 140 16.18 -7.84 0.61
C ALA A 140 16.27 -6.41 0.03
N THR A 141 16.66 -5.45 0.86
CA THR A 141 16.59 -4.02 0.55
C THR A 141 17.82 -3.32 1.15
N PRO A 142 18.95 -3.31 0.42
CA PRO A 142 20.23 -2.80 0.91
C PRO A 142 20.28 -1.25 0.86
N GLU A 143 19.30 -0.58 1.46
CA GLU A 143 19.27 0.87 1.57
C GLU A 143 18.66 1.34 2.88
N ARG A 144 18.92 2.59 3.25
CA ARG A 144 18.47 3.21 4.49
C ARG A 144 17.77 4.54 4.23
N MET A 145 16.71 4.79 4.99
CA MET A 145 15.95 6.05 4.93
C MET A 145 16.74 7.25 5.44
N ASP A 146 17.69 7.03 6.38
CA ASP A 146 18.54 8.08 6.94
C ASP A 146 19.69 8.50 6.01
N GLY A 147 19.86 7.82 4.87
CA GLY A 147 20.86 8.14 3.85
C GLY A 147 22.27 7.65 4.15
N TYR A 148 22.53 7.00 5.31
CA TYR A 148 23.83 6.42 5.59
C TYR A 148 24.07 5.17 4.74
N ALA A 149 25.33 5.00 4.30
CA ALA A 149 25.78 3.83 3.56
C ALA A 149 25.86 2.59 4.44
N LEU A 150 25.66 1.43 3.83
CA LEU A 150 25.95 0.12 4.38
C LEU A 150 27.37 -0.34 4.04
N LEU A 151 27.90 0.15 2.94
CA LEU A 151 29.25 -0.15 2.46
C LEU A 151 30.28 0.76 3.15
N LYS A 152 31.51 0.25 3.28
CA LYS A 152 32.67 0.97 3.81
C LYS A 152 33.05 2.12 2.87
N GLY A 153 33.49 3.23 3.44
CA GLY A 153 33.98 4.39 2.71
C GLY A 153 34.61 5.40 3.66
N THR A 154 35.06 6.54 3.12
CA THR A 154 35.85 7.53 3.87
C THR A 154 35.09 8.80 4.22
N ASP A 155 33.91 9.01 3.69
CA ASP A 155 33.10 10.20 3.92
C ASP A 155 32.05 9.98 5.04
N GLU A 156 31.35 11.05 5.42
CA GLU A 156 30.38 11.03 6.54
C GLU A 156 29.19 10.11 6.29
N ILE A 157 28.77 9.89 5.03
CA ILE A 157 27.66 8.97 4.77
C ILE A 157 28.06 7.51 4.95
N HIS A 158 29.34 7.16 4.83
CA HIS A 158 29.90 5.83 5.05
C HIS A 158 30.32 5.55 6.49
N LYS A 159 30.15 6.51 7.39
CA LYS A 159 30.55 6.44 8.80
C LYS A 159 30.18 5.14 9.52
N TYR A 160 29.04 4.55 9.15
CA TYR A 160 28.55 3.32 9.76
C TYR A 160 28.68 2.08 8.85
N GLY A 161 29.23 2.24 7.66
CA GLY A 161 29.42 1.15 6.71
C GLY A 161 30.36 0.06 7.26
N VAL A 162 29.99 -1.21 7.08
CA VAL A 162 30.74 -2.36 7.55
C VAL A 162 31.03 -3.41 6.47
N PHE A 163 30.42 -3.29 5.30
CA PHE A 163 30.60 -4.24 4.19
C PHE A 163 31.53 -3.66 3.12
N ASP A 164 32.38 -4.52 2.54
CA ASP A 164 33.29 -4.13 1.46
C ASP A 164 32.55 -3.97 0.13
N GLU A 165 31.53 -4.82 -0.11
CA GLU A 165 30.79 -4.82 -1.36
C GLU A 165 29.35 -5.30 -1.21
N LEU A 166 28.49 -4.85 -2.15
CA LEU A 166 27.14 -5.37 -2.35
C LEU A 166 27.17 -6.51 -3.37
N TYR A 167 26.71 -7.68 -2.95
CA TYR A 167 26.53 -8.84 -3.81
C TYR A 167 25.06 -9.02 -4.16
N GLN A 168 24.70 -8.79 -5.43
CA GLN A 168 23.34 -8.95 -5.94
C GLN A 168 23.39 -9.61 -7.32
N LYS A 169 22.95 -10.86 -7.42
CA LYS A 169 22.80 -11.58 -8.69
C LYS A 169 21.37 -11.88 -9.08
N GLU A 170 20.46 -11.81 -8.11
CA GLU A 170 19.05 -12.13 -8.35
C GLU A 170 18.15 -10.94 -8.01
N THR A 171 17.16 -10.74 -8.85
CA THR A 171 16.10 -9.71 -8.69
C THR A 171 14.74 -10.39 -8.60
N VAL A 172 13.69 -9.63 -8.25
CA VAL A 172 12.33 -10.18 -8.25
C VAL A 172 11.92 -10.68 -9.64
N PRO A 173 12.11 -9.90 -10.74
CA PRO A 173 11.82 -10.38 -12.10
C PRO A 173 12.61 -11.63 -12.47
N SER A 174 13.91 -11.70 -12.15
CA SER A 174 14.74 -12.87 -12.47
C SER A 174 14.22 -14.13 -11.78
N LEU A 175 13.82 -14.02 -10.50
CA LEU A 175 13.26 -15.15 -9.75
C LEU A 175 11.86 -15.55 -10.22
N ILE A 176 11.02 -14.58 -10.66
CA ILE A 176 9.72 -14.87 -11.29
C ILE A 176 9.96 -15.63 -12.61
N LYS A 177 10.86 -15.16 -13.47
CA LYS A 177 11.18 -15.80 -14.75
C LYS A 177 11.71 -17.23 -14.58
N LYS A 178 12.46 -17.49 -13.50
CA LYS A 178 12.95 -18.82 -13.12
C LYS A 178 11.90 -19.68 -12.41
N GLY A 179 10.68 -19.17 -12.13
CA GLY A 179 9.62 -19.89 -11.42
C GLY A 179 9.82 -20.02 -9.90
N TYR A 180 10.74 -19.28 -9.33
CA TYR A 180 11.04 -19.30 -7.89
C TYR A 180 10.25 -18.27 -7.08
N LEU A 181 9.58 -17.32 -7.74
CA LEU A 181 8.58 -16.42 -7.19
C LEU A 181 7.34 -16.43 -8.08
N ALA A 182 6.19 -16.14 -7.51
CA ALA A 182 4.93 -16.01 -8.22
C ALA A 182 4.90 -14.71 -9.05
N PRO A 183 4.30 -14.71 -10.26
CA PRO A 183 4.07 -13.50 -11.03
C PRO A 183 3.28 -12.46 -10.21
N LEU A 184 3.69 -11.19 -10.27
CA LEU A 184 3.06 -10.10 -9.55
C LEU A 184 2.11 -9.32 -10.44
N LYS A 185 0.89 -9.11 -9.96
CA LYS A 185 -0.06 -8.11 -10.47
C LYS A 185 -0.21 -7.02 -9.41
N TYR A 186 0.04 -5.80 -9.80
CA TYR A 186 -0.01 -4.64 -8.90
C TYR A 186 -1.05 -3.65 -9.40
N TYR A 187 -1.98 -3.30 -8.53
CA TYR A 187 -3.01 -2.31 -8.80
C TYR A 187 -2.90 -1.20 -7.77
N ALA A 188 -2.92 0.03 -8.22
CA ALA A 188 -2.87 1.20 -7.36
C ALA A 188 -4.07 2.11 -7.60
N ARG A 189 -4.54 2.75 -6.54
CA ARG A 189 -5.50 3.83 -6.63
C ARG A 189 -4.76 5.15 -6.54
N PRO A 190 -4.76 5.96 -7.60
CA PRO A 190 -4.16 7.29 -7.54
C PRO A 190 -4.91 8.21 -6.59
N ILE A 191 -4.16 8.90 -5.71
CA ILE A 191 -4.72 9.89 -4.78
C ILE A 191 -4.03 11.23 -5.03
N GLU A 192 -4.77 12.21 -5.53
CA GLU A 192 -4.18 13.50 -5.88
C GLU A 192 -3.55 14.21 -4.68
N GLY A 193 -2.28 14.58 -4.82
CA GLY A 193 -1.56 15.35 -3.81
C GLY A 193 -1.09 14.59 -2.58
N ILE A 194 -1.31 13.26 -2.48
CA ILE A 194 -0.94 12.46 -1.30
C ILE A 194 0.56 12.58 -0.96
N THR A 195 1.44 12.63 -1.96
CA THR A 195 2.90 12.76 -1.77
C THR A 195 3.31 14.10 -1.16
N LYS A 196 2.45 15.13 -1.23
CA LYS A 196 2.67 16.46 -0.63
C LYS A 196 2.28 16.51 0.84
N ILE A 197 1.52 15.55 1.33
CA ILE A 197 1.06 15.52 2.73
C ILE A 197 2.26 15.19 3.62
N ARG A 198 2.53 16.08 4.58
CA ARG A 198 3.55 15.84 5.59
C ARG A 198 3.00 14.91 6.67
N PRO A 199 3.72 13.82 7.02
CA PRO A 199 3.35 12.99 8.15
C PRO A 199 3.34 13.81 9.45
N ASP A 200 2.32 13.62 10.28
CA ASP A 200 2.22 14.17 11.62
C ASP A 200 2.73 13.18 12.70
N THR A 201 3.32 12.06 12.27
CA THR A 201 3.94 11.06 13.15
C THR A 201 5.34 11.51 13.58
N LYS A 202 5.77 11.09 14.78
CA LYS A 202 7.11 11.41 15.32
C LYS A 202 8.25 10.92 14.43
N ALA A 203 8.07 9.79 13.77
CA ALA A 203 9.07 9.21 12.85
C ALA A 203 9.10 9.91 11.48
N GLY A 204 8.01 10.59 11.08
CA GLY A 204 7.92 11.29 9.80
C GLY A 204 7.97 10.40 8.56
N GLU A 205 7.91 9.07 8.75
CA GLU A 205 8.09 8.08 7.68
C GLU A 205 6.76 7.65 7.04
N GLU A 206 5.65 7.79 7.75
CA GLU A 206 4.32 7.37 7.30
C GLU A 206 3.23 8.32 7.78
N LEU A 207 2.13 8.38 7.04
CA LEU A 207 0.95 9.13 7.47
C LEU A 207 0.33 8.46 8.71
N SER A 208 -0.17 9.27 9.65
CA SER A 208 -0.88 8.78 10.82
C SER A 208 -2.22 8.15 10.45
N GLU A 209 -2.79 7.35 11.36
CA GLU A 209 -4.14 6.81 11.20
C GLU A 209 -5.17 7.90 10.90
N ARG A 210 -5.11 9.04 11.62
CA ARG A 210 -6.00 10.17 11.41
C ARG A 210 -5.90 10.72 9.99
N GLN A 211 -4.67 10.86 9.45
CA GLN A 211 -4.46 11.33 8.09
C GLN A 211 -4.97 10.32 7.06
N ILE A 212 -4.70 9.03 7.28
CA ILE A 212 -5.21 7.95 6.40
C ILE A 212 -6.73 7.89 6.40
N ARG A 213 -7.39 7.94 7.57
CA ARG A 213 -8.86 7.94 7.66
C ARG A 213 -9.45 9.11 6.88
N LYS A 214 -8.93 10.32 7.08
CA LYS A 214 -9.38 11.51 6.35
C LYS A 214 -9.25 11.34 4.82
N ILE A 215 -8.10 10.85 4.35
CA ILE A 215 -7.86 10.60 2.93
C ILE A 215 -8.84 9.57 2.38
N PHE A 216 -9.09 8.48 3.12
CA PHE A 216 -9.98 7.40 2.71
C PHE A 216 -11.44 7.85 2.67
N ASP A 217 -11.87 8.71 3.64
CA ASP A 217 -13.21 9.31 3.65
C ASP A 217 -13.41 10.24 2.46
N GLU A 218 -12.44 11.16 2.20
CA GLU A 218 -12.50 12.13 1.12
C GLU A 218 -12.47 11.48 -0.28
N ASN A 219 -11.82 10.32 -0.42
CA ASN A 219 -11.67 9.61 -1.69
C ASN A 219 -12.54 8.35 -1.82
N HIS A 220 -13.45 8.11 -0.87
CA HIS A 220 -14.37 6.95 -0.86
C HIS A 220 -13.69 5.58 -0.92
N VAL A 221 -12.46 5.47 -0.36
CA VAL A 221 -11.62 4.26 -0.45
C VAL A 221 -12.21 3.06 0.32
N TRP A 222 -13.00 3.31 1.37
CA TRP A 222 -13.56 2.24 2.22
C TRP A 222 -14.44 1.25 1.44
N GLY A 223 -15.26 1.72 0.50
CA GLY A 223 -16.07 0.85 -0.36
C GLY A 223 -15.21 0.01 -1.30
N ASP A 224 -14.15 0.60 -1.83
CA ASP A 224 -13.26 -0.05 -2.78
C ASP A 224 -12.48 -1.22 -2.18
N LEU A 225 -12.24 -1.24 -0.85
CA LEU A 225 -11.53 -2.34 -0.19
C LEU A 225 -12.23 -3.69 -0.40
N VAL A 226 -13.54 -3.74 -0.18
CA VAL A 226 -14.35 -4.96 -0.35
C VAL A 226 -14.51 -5.28 -1.82
N GLU A 227 -14.83 -4.29 -2.65
CA GLU A 227 -15.04 -4.47 -4.10
C GLU A 227 -13.79 -4.97 -4.81
N CYS A 228 -12.60 -4.45 -4.46
CA CYS A 228 -11.34 -4.96 -4.97
C CYS A 228 -11.08 -6.40 -4.55
N TYR A 229 -11.42 -6.76 -3.30
CA TYR A 229 -11.29 -8.15 -2.87
C TYR A 229 -12.26 -9.06 -3.61
N GLU A 230 -13.50 -8.65 -3.82
CA GLU A 230 -14.49 -9.41 -4.59
C GLU A 230 -14.03 -9.64 -6.03
N THR A 231 -13.43 -8.60 -6.64
CA THR A 231 -12.99 -8.64 -8.04
C THR A 231 -11.71 -9.45 -8.23
N TYR A 232 -10.70 -9.25 -7.36
CA TYR A 232 -9.35 -9.79 -7.58
C TYR A 232 -8.92 -10.84 -6.57
N GLY A 233 -9.47 -10.79 -5.35
CA GLY A 233 -9.03 -11.56 -4.19
C GLY A 233 -9.96 -12.67 -3.73
N LYS A 234 -11.20 -12.72 -4.19
CA LYS A 234 -12.20 -13.71 -3.73
C LYS A 234 -11.69 -15.14 -3.84
N GLY A 235 -11.72 -15.86 -2.71
CA GLY A 235 -11.20 -17.23 -2.60
C GLY A 235 -9.67 -17.34 -2.51
N LYS A 236 -8.92 -16.23 -2.46
CA LYS A 236 -7.49 -16.19 -2.21
C LYS A 236 -7.23 -15.81 -0.75
N PRO A 237 -6.34 -16.50 -0.02
CA PRO A 237 -5.93 -16.08 1.32
C PRO A 237 -5.31 -14.68 1.25
N ALA A 238 -5.85 -13.76 2.08
CA ALA A 238 -5.56 -12.32 1.98
C ALA A 238 -4.72 -11.80 3.16
N ILE A 239 -3.88 -10.79 2.89
CA ILE A 239 -3.13 -10.04 3.92
C ILE A 239 -3.41 -8.56 3.74
N GLY A 240 -4.00 -7.91 4.75
CA GLY A 240 -4.17 -6.46 4.83
C GLY A 240 -3.09 -5.80 5.68
N PHE A 241 -2.56 -4.67 5.22
CA PHE A 241 -1.55 -3.89 5.93
C PHE A 241 -2.11 -2.53 6.34
N THR A 242 -2.07 -2.23 7.64
CA THR A 242 -2.53 -0.96 8.21
C THR A 242 -1.45 -0.32 9.08
N THR A 243 -1.64 0.96 9.45
CA THR A 243 -0.71 1.69 10.31
C THR A 243 -0.89 1.39 11.79
N THR A 244 -2.11 1.14 12.24
CA THR A 244 -2.45 0.91 13.65
C THR A 244 -3.38 -0.30 13.83
N VAL A 245 -3.46 -0.80 15.05
CA VAL A 245 -4.40 -1.89 15.41
C VAL A 245 -5.84 -1.43 15.25
N ALA A 246 -6.17 -0.21 15.67
CA ALA A 246 -7.52 0.34 15.53
C ALA A 246 -7.97 0.44 14.06
N LEU A 247 -7.07 0.80 13.15
CA LEU A 247 -7.36 0.78 11.72
C LEU A 247 -7.51 -0.65 11.20
N ALA A 248 -6.69 -1.60 11.69
CA ALA A 248 -6.83 -3.01 11.34
C ALA A 248 -8.19 -3.57 11.76
N ASP A 249 -8.66 -3.24 12.96
CA ASP A 249 -9.98 -3.65 13.46
C ASP A 249 -11.10 -3.07 12.60
N THR A 250 -11.02 -1.78 12.25
CA THR A 250 -11.99 -1.12 11.35
C THR A 250 -12.08 -1.83 10.00
N VAL A 251 -10.93 -2.13 9.37
CA VAL A 251 -10.86 -2.83 8.09
C VAL A 251 -11.38 -4.26 8.23
N THR A 252 -11.02 -4.97 9.29
CA THR A 252 -11.51 -6.32 9.58
C THR A 252 -13.04 -6.33 9.71
N GLU A 253 -13.61 -5.38 10.46
CA GLU A 253 -15.06 -5.25 10.63
C GLU A 253 -15.77 -5.00 9.28
N LEU A 254 -15.19 -4.14 8.42
CA LEU A 254 -15.72 -3.87 7.09
C LEU A 254 -15.86 -5.16 6.27
N PHE A 255 -14.82 -6.00 6.22
CA PHE A 255 -14.86 -7.28 5.53
C PHE A 255 -15.83 -8.27 6.18
N CYS A 256 -15.90 -8.32 7.52
CA CYS A 256 -16.84 -9.18 8.24
C CYS A 256 -18.30 -8.79 7.96
N ARG A 257 -18.63 -7.49 7.89
CA ARG A 257 -19.96 -6.99 7.50
C ARG A 257 -20.32 -7.37 6.06
N ALA A 258 -19.33 -7.46 5.18
CA ALA A 258 -19.52 -7.95 3.80
C ALA A 258 -19.61 -9.49 3.70
N GLY A 259 -19.56 -10.22 4.82
CA GLY A 259 -19.73 -11.68 4.88
C GLY A 259 -18.43 -12.48 4.79
N TYR A 260 -17.26 -11.82 4.79
CA TYR A 260 -15.95 -12.49 4.74
C TYR A 260 -15.38 -12.75 6.13
N LYS A 261 -14.60 -13.83 6.27
CA LYS A 261 -13.98 -14.23 7.54
C LYS A 261 -12.59 -13.61 7.71
N PHE A 262 -12.53 -12.30 7.93
CA PHE A 262 -11.28 -11.63 8.25
C PHE A 262 -11.03 -11.59 9.76
N ARG A 263 -9.75 -11.50 10.15
CA ARG A 263 -9.31 -11.36 11.55
C ARG A 263 -8.18 -10.35 11.64
N THR A 264 -8.16 -9.57 12.73
CA THR A 264 -7.02 -8.71 13.07
C THR A 264 -5.91 -9.53 13.71
N ILE A 265 -4.65 -9.21 13.38
CA ILE A 265 -3.47 -9.79 14.01
C ILE A 265 -2.47 -8.67 14.36
N HIS A 266 -1.94 -8.69 15.59
CA HIS A 266 -1.00 -7.65 16.05
C HIS A 266 0.01 -8.18 17.08
N GLY A 267 1.10 -7.42 17.32
CA GLY A 267 2.21 -7.82 18.16
C GLY A 267 1.88 -8.07 19.63
N ASN A 268 0.85 -7.42 20.18
CA ASN A 268 0.44 -7.57 21.58
C ASN A 268 -0.36 -8.84 21.86
N MET A 269 -0.76 -9.60 20.81
CA MET A 269 -1.45 -10.89 20.99
C MET A 269 -0.48 -11.97 21.46
N PRO A 270 -0.96 -12.95 22.27
CA PRO A 270 -0.17 -14.12 22.64
C PRO A 270 0.37 -14.87 21.42
N VAL A 271 1.61 -15.37 21.51
CA VAL A 271 2.27 -16.06 20.39
C VAL A 271 1.45 -17.25 19.86
N LYS A 272 0.82 -18.01 20.77
CA LYS A 272 -0.04 -19.16 20.39
C LYS A 272 -1.25 -18.75 19.58
N GLU A 273 -1.90 -17.65 19.95
CA GLU A 273 -3.07 -17.13 19.25
C GLU A 273 -2.66 -16.61 17.85
N ARG A 274 -1.55 -15.87 17.76
CA ARG A 274 -1.01 -15.44 16.46
C ARG A 274 -0.72 -16.63 15.54
N GLN A 275 -0.10 -17.68 16.08
CA GLN A 275 0.19 -18.88 15.29
C GLN A 275 -1.08 -19.57 14.82
N GLN A 276 -2.10 -19.67 15.68
CA GLN A 276 -3.39 -20.23 15.32
C GLN A 276 -4.06 -19.47 14.17
N LEU A 277 -4.06 -18.13 14.21
CA LEU A 277 -4.61 -17.31 13.13
C LEU A 277 -3.86 -17.50 11.81
N ILE A 278 -2.53 -17.63 11.86
CA ILE A 278 -1.71 -17.92 10.68
C ILE A 278 -2.05 -19.30 10.11
N ASP A 279 -2.21 -20.31 10.96
CA ASP A 279 -2.56 -21.66 10.54
C ASP A 279 -4.00 -21.73 10.01
N ASP A 280 -4.91 -20.96 10.58
CA ASP A 280 -6.28 -20.84 10.07
C ASP A 280 -6.32 -20.18 8.68
N LEU A 281 -5.48 -19.19 8.40
CA LEU A 281 -5.31 -18.61 7.07
C LEU A 281 -4.73 -19.63 6.08
N LYS A 282 -3.65 -20.35 6.47
CA LYS A 282 -3.04 -21.42 5.64
C LYS A 282 -4.03 -22.51 5.28
N ASN A 283 -4.85 -22.92 6.26
CA ASN A 283 -5.86 -23.96 6.08
C ASN A 283 -7.18 -23.44 5.50
N ARG A 284 -7.25 -22.17 5.07
CA ARG A 284 -8.44 -21.53 4.47
C ARG A 284 -9.69 -21.58 5.36
N LYS A 285 -9.52 -21.60 6.69
CA LYS A 285 -10.63 -21.47 7.65
C LYS A 285 -11.09 -20.01 7.77
N ILE A 286 -10.19 -19.08 7.51
CA ILE A 286 -10.43 -17.64 7.38
C ILE A 286 -9.97 -17.16 6.01
N ASP A 287 -10.57 -16.05 5.54
CA ASP A 287 -10.30 -15.48 4.22
C ASP A 287 -9.10 -14.54 4.25
N GLY A 288 -8.86 -13.87 5.36
CA GLY A 288 -7.77 -12.90 5.45
C GLY A 288 -7.37 -12.51 6.87
N LEU A 289 -6.14 -11.97 6.95
CA LEU A 289 -5.58 -11.35 8.16
C LEU A 289 -5.29 -9.88 7.87
N VAL A 290 -5.75 -8.98 8.75
CA VAL A 290 -5.39 -7.56 8.70
C VAL A 290 -4.43 -7.25 9.83
N ASN A 291 -3.29 -6.64 9.52
CA ASN A 291 -2.24 -6.43 10.50
C ASN A 291 -1.73 -4.99 10.57
N ALA A 292 -1.27 -4.60 11.77
CA ALA A 292 -0.51 -3.39 12.01
C ALA A 292 0.97 -3.75 12.27
N ALA A 293 1.84 -3.51 11.28
CA ALA A 293 3.30 -3.66 11.36
C ALA A 293 3.87 -5.06 11.71
N LEU A 294 3.04 -6.05 12.05
CA LEU A 294 3.50 -7.37 12.50
C LEU A 294 3.97 -8.26 11.34
N LEU A 295 3.17 -8.39 10.30
CA LEU A 295 3.40 -9.34 9.19
C LEU A 295 4.47 -8.86 8.18
N THR A 296 5.07 -7.71 8.41
CA THR A 296 6.20 -7.20 7.61
C THR A 296 7.49 -7.97 7.85
N TYR A 297 7.67 -8.55 9.05
CA TYR A 297 8.87 -9.31 9.42
C TYR A 297 8.50 -10.71 9.90
N GLY A 298 9.21 -11.74 9.41
CA GLY A 298 9.11 -13.11 9.92
C GLY A 298 7.81 -13.88 9.62
N PHE A 299 6.84 -13.29 8.93
CA PHE A 299 5.61 -13.99 8.56
C PHE A 299 5.83 -14.93 7.37
N ASP A 300 5.43 -16.18 7.52
CA ASP A 300 5.53 -17.22 6.49
C ASP A 300 4.17 -17.86 6.20
N CYS A 301 3.56 -17.44 5.10
CA CYS A 301 2.32 -18.00 4.55
C CYS A 301 2.40 -17.97 3.02
N PRO A 302 3.02 -18.98 2.39
CA PRO A 302 3.13 -19.06 0.94
C PRO A 302 1.79 -19.08 0.23
N GLU A 303 0.74 -19.56 0.90
CA GLU A 303 -0.64 -19.62 0.41
C GLU A 303 -1.24 -18.24 0.15
N ALA A 304 -0.80 -17.21 0.89
CA ALA A 304 -1.28 -15.86 0.70
C ALA A 304 -0.95 -15.37 -0.71
N SER A 305 -1.99 -15.10 -1.50
CA SER A 305 -1.85 -14.70 -2.91
C SER A 305 -2.53 -13.37 -3.22
N TYR A 306 -3.21 -12.79 -2.25
CA TYR A 306 -3.77 -11.44 -2.32
C TYR A 306 -3.27 -10.62 -1.13
N ALA A 307 -2.84 -9.40 -1.39
CA ALA A 307 -2.55 -8.45 -0.33
C ALA A 307 -3.08 -7.06 -0.69
N PHE A 308 -3.38 -6.27 0.32
CA PHE A 308 -3.78 -4.88 0.14
C PHE A 308 -3.14 -4.00 1.22
N SER A 309 -2.87 -2.74 0.84
CA SER A 309 -2.29 -1.73 1.73
C SER A 309 -3.26 -0.59 1.96
N CYS A 310 -3.63 -0.38 3.23
CA CYS A 310 -4.31 0.82 3.71
C CYS A 310 -3.31 1.82 4.32
N ARG A 311 -2.10 1.91 3.74
CA ARG A 311 -1.00 2.76 4.21
C ARG A 311 -0.42 3.52 3.03
N HIS A 312 -0.08 4.79 3.24
CA HIS A 312 0.80 5.51 2.32
C HIS A 312 2.23 5.34 2.81
N ILE A 313 3.01 4.52 2.12
CA ILE A 313 4.34 4.08 2.54
C ILE A 313 5.38 4.94 1.84
N LYS A 314 6.25 5.60 2.63
CA LYS A 314 7.40 6.39 2.15
C LYS A 314 8.72 5.62 2.22
N SER A 315 8.70 4.43 2.83
CA SER A 315 9.86 3.56 2.96
C SER A 315 9.84 2.49 1.87
N ARG A 316 10.71 2.64 0.85
CA ARG A 316 10.87 1.65 -0.23
C ARG A 316 11.23 0.25 0.32
N PRO A 317 12.11 0.09 1.31
CA PRO A 317 12.35 -1.20 1.94
C PRO A 317 11.10 -1.86 2.51
N LEU A 318 10.29 -1.11 3.25
CA LEU A 318 9.05 -1.63 3.83
C LEU A 318 8.05 -2.07 2.75
N TRP A 319 7.90 -1.26 1.70
CA TRP A 319 7.02 -1.56 0.58
C TRP A 319 7.43 -2.86 -0.15
N PHE A 320 8.74 -3.05 -0.42
CA PHE A 320 9.27 -4.29 -0.99
C PHE A 320 9.01 -5.51 -0.09
N GLN A 321 9.19 -5.35 1.22
CA GLN A 321 8.95 -6.44 2.17
C GLN A 321 7.48 -6.85 2.22
N MET A 322 6.55 -5.89 2.17
CA MET A 322 5.11 -6.19 2.15
C MET A 322 4.72 -6.96 0.90
N ILE A 323 5.10 -6.49 -0.28
CA ILE A 323 4.83 -7.19 -1.55
C ILE A 323 5.49 -8.57 -1.54
N GLY A 324 6.72 -8.67 -1.06
CA GLY A 324 7.47 -9.92 -0.98
C GLY A 324 6.78 -11.02 -0.16
N ARG A 325 5.82 -10.69 0.71
CA ARG A 325 5.06 -11.69 1.49
C ARG A 325 4.19 -12.58 0.63
N ILE A 326 3.64 -12.03 -0.44
CA ILE A 326 2.76 -12.77 -1.34
C ILE A 326 3.45 -13.36 -2.56
N LEU A 327 4.75 -13.09 -2.78
CA LEU A 327 5.48 -13.61 -3.94
C LEU A 327 5.94 -15.07 -3.80
N ARG A 328 5.91 -15.64 -2.59
CA ARG A 328 6.34 -17.03 -2.40
C ARG A 328 5.45 -17.99 -3.17
N PRO A 329 6.02 -18.91 -3.96
CA PRO A 329 5.24 -19.90 -4.69
C PRO A 329 4.68 -20.97 -3.74
N CYS A 330 3.49 -21.47 -4.05
CA CYS A 330 2.94 -22.68 -3.46
C CYS A 330 2.08 -23.41 -4.49
N ALA A 331 1.73 -24.66 -4.19
CA ALA A 331 0.87 -25.47 -5.06
C ALA A 331 -0.46 -24.77 -5.34
N GLY A 332 -0.84 -24.66 -6.61
CA GLY A 332 -2.09 -24.01 -7.05
C GLY A 332 -2.06 -22.50 -7.12
N LYS A 333 -0.98 -21.83 -6.71
CA LYS A 333 -0.83 -20.37 -6.82
C LYS A 333 -0.36 -19.98 -8.21
N LYS A 334 -1.22 -19.28 -8.95
CA LYS A 334 -0.92 -18.82 -10.33
C LYS A 334 -0.23 -17.45 -10.34
N ASP A 335 -0.65 -16.54 -9.47
CA ASP A 335 -0.20 -15.17 -9.37
C ASP A 335 -0.28 -14.66 -7.92
N ALA A 336 0.37 -13.54 -7.69
CA ALA A 336 0.26 -12.73 -6.48
C ALA A 336 -0.34 -11.37 -6.86
N ILE A 337 -1.37 -10.95 -6.14
CA ILE A 337 -2.07 -9.68 -6.41
C ILE A 337 -1.85 -8.74 -5.23
N PHE A 338 -1.35 -7.54 -5.51
CA PHE A 338 -1.19 -6.48 -4.52
C PHE A 338 -2.04 -5.28 -4.90
N ILE A 339 -2.91 -4.83 -3.97
CA ILE A 339 -3.75 -3.64 -4.13
C ILE A 339 -3.22 -2.53 -3.22
N ASP A 340 -2.82 -1.43 -3.81
CA ASP A 340 -2.30 -0.25 -3.10
C ASP A 340 -3.38 0.84 -2.99
N HIS A 341 -4.15 0.76 -1.91
CA HIS A 341 -5.17 1.78 -1.61
C HIS A 341 -4.58 3.08 -1.07
N GLY A 342 -3.33 3.05 -0.62
CA GLY A 342 -2.63 4.20 -0.07
C GLY A 342 -1.78 4.96 -1.08
N ASP A 343 -1.80 4.57 -2.37
CA ASP A 343 -1.01 5.18 -3.45
C ASP A 343 0.48 5.31 -3.13
N SER A 344 1.06 4.28 -2.51
CA SER A 344 2.49 4.27 -2.18
C SER A 344 3.38 4.25 -3.42
N ILE A 345 2.86 3.71 -4.55
CA ILE A 345 3.60 3.68 -5.81
C ILE A 345 4.00 5.08 -6.28
N SER A 346 3.19 6.11 -5.99
CA SER A 346 3.51 7.50 -6.32
C SER A 346 4.76 8.04 -5.63
N GLU A 347 5.20 7.43 -4.51
CA GLU A 347 6.46 7.76 -3.84
C GLU A 347 7.68 7.12 -4.50
N PHE A 348 7.50 6.01 -5.23
CA PHE A 348 8.60 5.15 -5.71
C PHE A 348 8.72 5.08 -7.21
N SER A 349 7.68 5.48 -7.98
CA SER A 349 7.73 5.48 -9.44
C SER A 349 8.89 6.29 -9.97
N GLU A 350 9.59 5.71 -10.93
CA GLU A 350 10.68 6.35 -11.68
C GLU A 350 10.29 6.47 -13.15
N PRO A 351 10.83 7.45 -13.90
CA PRO A 351 10.46 7.65 -15.30
C PRO A 351 10.63 6.42 -16.18
N ASP A 352 11.64 5.61 -15.86
CA ASP A 352 12.05 4.45 -16.66
C ASP A 352 11.50 3.13 -16.09
N CYS A 353 10.89 3.14 -14.92
CA CYS A 353 10.32 1.97 -14.26
C CYS A 353 9.05 2.33 -13.49
N ALA A 354 7.89 1.93 -13.98
CA ALA A 354 6.61 2.22 -13.32
C ALA A 354 6.43 1.43 -12.02
N LEU A 355 7.02 0.24 -11.93
CA LEU A 355 6.95 -0.64 -10.77
C LEU A 355 8.36 -1.06 -10.33
N PRO A 356 9.02 -0.31 -9.42
CA PRO A 356 10.43 -0.52 -9.08
C PRO A 356 10.79 -1.94 -8.60
N ILE A 357 9.86 -2.65 -7.97
CA ILE A 357 10.10 -4.04 -7.54
C ILE A 357 10.31 -5.00 -8.71
N MET A 358 9.82 -4.63 -9.89
CA MET A 358 9.95 -5.40 -11.13
C MET A 358 11.10 -4.92 -12.02
N ASP A 359 11.93 -4.00 -11.53
CA ASP A 359 13.10 -3.54 -12.26
C ASP A 359 14.23 -4.58 -12.18
N GLU A 360 14.71 -5.06 -13.33
CA GLU A 360 15.86 -5.95 -13.40
C GLU A 360 17.19 -5.24 -13.07
N LEU A 361 17.24 -3.93 -13.25
CA LEU A 361 18.41 -3.09 -13.01
C LEU A 361 18.27 -2.23 -11.76
N ILE A 362 17.50 -2.69 -10.79
CA ILE A 362 17.24 -1.91 -9.58
C ILE A 362 18.55 -1.43 -8.93
N GLN A 363 18.70 -0.12 -8.84
CA GLN A 363 19.83 0.52 -8.19
C GLN A 363 19.51 0.75 -6.71
N TRP A 364 20.15 -0.03 -5.86
CA TRP A 364 20.08 0.15 -4.43
C TRP A 364 21.05 1.24 -3.95
N ARG A 365 20.66 1.95 -2.91
CA ARG A 365 21.49 2.99 -2.28
C ARG A 365 22.34 2.40 -1.14
N ALA A 366 23.01 1.29 -1.40
CA ALA A 366 23.91 0.66 -0.43
C ALA A 366 25.07 1.57 -0.03
N ASP A 367 25.53 2.43 -0.96
CA ASP A 367 26.55 3.47 -0.76
C ASP A 367 25.98 4.76 -0.11
N GLY A 368 24.73 4.74 0.31
CA GLY A 368 24.06 5.93 0.86
C GLY A 368 23.64 6.95 -0.19
N GLU A 369 23.18 8.10 0.24
CA GLU A 369 22.70 9.19 -0.62
C GLU A 369 23.04 10.55 -0.03
N ASN A 370 23.85 11.34 -0.71
CA ASN A 370 24.12 12.71 -0.31
C ASN A 370 22.97 13.66 -0.68
N LYS A 371 23.04 14.92 -0.19
CA LYS A 371 21.98 15.93 -0.40
C LYS A 371 21.69 16.21 -1.87
N LEU A 372 22.74 16.30 -2.72
CA LEU A 372 22.59 16.56 -4.15
C LEU A 372 21.93 15.40 -4.88
N GLN A 373 22.35 14.18 -4.57
CA GLN A 373 21.73 12.96 -5.11
C GLN A 373 20.25 12.85 -4.72
N LYS A 374 19.93 13.18 -3.45
CA LYS A 374 18.55 13.21 -2.95
C LYS A 374 17.69 14.25 -3.68
N GLU A 375 18.23 15.43 -3.97
CA GLU A 375 17.53 16.47 -4.74
C GLU A 375 17.34 16.05 -6.20
N ALA A 376 18.36 15.45 -6.83
CA ALA A 376 18.26 14.94 -8.20
C ALA A 376 17.20 13.82 -8.31
N ARG A 377 17.17 12.89 -7.36
CA ARG A 377 16.15 11.82 -7.28
C ARG A 377 14.75 12.40 -7.14
N LYS A 378 14.56 13.38 -6.25
CA LYS A 378 13.26 14.05 -6.08
C LYS A 378 12.76 14.72 -7.37
N LYS A 379 13.67 15.32 -8.17
CA LYS A 379 13.32 15.89 -9.48
C LYS A 379 12.86 14.81 -10.46
N LYS A 380 13.59 13.66 -10.51
CA LYS A 380 13.18 12.50 -11.35
C LYS A 380 11.82 11.96 -10.93
N GLN A 381 11.60 11.74 -9.64
CA GLN A 381 10.31 11.26 -9.12
C GLN A 381 9.15 12.21 -9.46
N LYS A 382 9.36 13.53 -9.34
CA LYS A 382 8.34 14.52 -9.73
C LYS A 382 7.95 14.39 -11.20
N LYS A 383 8.94 14.20 -12.09
CA LYS A 383 8.70 13.98 -13.52
C LYS A 383 7.94 12.66 -13.77
N ALA A 384 8.30 11.60 -13.05
CA ALA A 384 7.58 10.32 -13.14
C ALA A 384 6.12 10.44 -12.70
N GLN A 385 5.86 11.17 -11.61
CA GLN A 385 4.51 11.43 -11.14
C GLN A 385 3.65 12.20 -12.16
N GLU A 386 4.25 13.15 -12.87
CA GLU A 386 3.58 13.88 -13.95
C GLU A 386 3.19 12.92 -15.08
N ILE A 387 4.11 12.02 -15.50
CA ILE A 387 3.84 10.99 -16.51
C ILE A 387 2.77 10.01 -16.04
N MET A 388 2.82 9.55 -14.79
CA MET A 388 1.81 8.64 -14.23
C MET A 388 0.43 9.30 -14.18
N LYS A 389 0.33 10.59 -13.88
CA LYS A 389 -0.94 11.33 -13.93
C LYS A 389 -1.55 11.32 -15.33
N GLU A 390 -0.75 11.52 -16.36
CA GLU A 390 -1.22 11.45 -17.75
C GLU A 390 -1.72 10.06 -18.12
N ILE A 391 -1.12 9.00 -17.57
CA ILE A 391 -1.51 7.61 -17.79
C ILE A 391 -2.83 7.27 -17.07
N GLN A 392 -3.03 7.78 -15.87
CA GLN A 392 -4.20 7.49 -15.02
C GLN A 392 -5.54 8.01 -15.59
N THR A 393 -5.50 8.99 -16.49
CA THR A 393 -6.70 9.52 -17.14
C THR A 393 -7.28 8.59 -18.22
N ILE A 394 -6.68 7.43 -18.47
CA ILE A 394 -6.88 6.69 -19.72
C ILE A 394 -7.62 5.35 -19.57
N ASP A 395 -7.66 4.72 -18.40
CA ASP A 395 -8.30 3.40 -18.23
C ASP A 395 -9.27 3.31 -17.05
N PRO A 396 -10.57 3.17 -17.31
CA PRO A 396 -11.52 2.81 -16.27
C PRO A 396 -11.43 1.29 -16.01
N LEU A 397 -10.46 0.87 -15.19
CA LEU A 397 -10.60 -0.38 -14.46
C LEU A 397 -11.75 -0.23 -13.45
N PRO A 398 -12.50 -1.30 -13.13
CA PRO A 398 -13.51 -1.22 -12.09
C PRO A 398 -12.88 -0.61 -10.83
N VAL A 399 -13.57 0.35 -10.21
CA VAL A 399 -13.14 0.99 -8.94
C VAL A 399 -11.99 2.00 -9.08
N GLY A 400 -11.68 2.54 -10.26
CA GLY A 400 -10.61 3.53 -10.44
C GLY A 400 -9.20 3.03 -10.13
N MET A 401 -8.98 1.71 -10.16
CA MET A 401 -7.66 1.08 -10.02
C MET A 401 -6.94 1.04 -11.36
N VAL A 402 -5.62 1.21 -11.35
CA VAL A 402 -4.74 1.10 -12.52
C VAL A 402 -3.81 -0.09 -12.32
N GLU A 403 -3.76 -1.00 -13.29
CA GLU A 403 -2.76 -2.07 -13.31
C GLU A 403 -1.40 -1.47 -13.69
N VAL A 404 -0.40 -1.69 -12.86
CA VAL A 404 0.97 -1.25 -13.10
C VAL A 404 1.75 -2.44 -13.67
N THR A 405 1.93 -2.45 -15.01
CA THR A 405 2.61 -3.54 -15.73
C THR A 405 3.99 -3.11 -16.23
N MET A 406 4.88 -4.08 -16.44
CA MET A 406 6.27 -3.88 -16.85
C MET A 406 6.61 -4.39 -18.26
N GLU A 407 5.66 -5.01 -18.96
CA GLU A 407 5.99 -5.77 -20.18
C GLU A 407 6.15 -4.93 -21.45
N GLU A 408 5.92 -3.61 -21.39
CA GLU A 408 6.02 -2.74 -22.57
C GLU A 408 7.14 -1.71 -22.42
N SER A 409 7.93 -1.54 -23.49
CA SER A 409 8.85 -0.40 -23.58
C SER A 409 8.08 0.91 -23.42
N THR A 410 8.69 1.93 -22.83
CA THR A 410 8.08 3.26 -22.66
C THR A 410 7.50 3.80 -23.98
N GLN A 411 8.11 3.44 -25.09
CA GLN A 411 7.68 3.85 -26.44
C GLN A 411 6.41 3.12 -26.88
N ASP A 412 6.28 1.81 -26.64
CA ASP A 412 5.09 1.03 -26.98
C ASP A 412 3.90 1.43 -26.10
N ARG A 413 4.18 1.71 -24.84
CA ARG A 413 3.20 2.23 -23.87
C ARG A 413 2.68 3.61 -24.28
N LEU A 414 3.57 4.54 -24.65
CA LEU A 414 3.20 5.85 -25.19
C LEU A 414 2.38 5.73 -26.49
N LEU A 415 2.75 4.80 -27.37
CA LEU A 415 2.03 4.56 -28.63
C LEU A 415 0.61 4.03 -28.38
N ARG A 416 0.43 3.13 -27.39
CA ARG A 416 -0.88 2.63 -26.96
C ARG A 416 -1.73 3.75 -26.36
N ILE A 417 -1.13 4.56 -25.47
CA ILE A 417 -1.75 5.74 -24.87
C ILE A 417 -2.21 6.73 -25.94
N VAL A 418 -1.35 7.07 -26.89
CA VAL A 418 -1.69 7.98 -28.01
C VAL A 418 -2.82 7.40 -28.89
N LYS A 419 -2.82 6.09 -29.16
CA LYS A 419 -3.92 5.44 -29.90
C LYS A 419 -5.24 5.51 -29.13
N LYS A 420 -5.20 5.26 -27.81
CA LYS A 420 -6.38 5.30 -26.95
C LYS A 420 -6.93 6.73 -26.80
N LEU A 421 -6.08 7.71 -26.53
CA LEU A 421 -6.44 9.15 -26.52
C LEU A 421 -7.09 9.61 -27.83
N LYS A 422 -6.59 9.12 -28.97
CA LYS A 422 -7.21 9.41 -30.28
C LYS A 422 -8.61 8.81 -30.41
N SER A 423 -8.84 7.58 -29.88
CA SER A 423 -10.16 6.94 -29.88
C SER A 423 -11.14 7.64 -28.95
N GLU A 424 -10.68 8.02 -27.74
CA GLU A 424 -11.49 8.73 -26.74
C GLU A 424 -11.82 10.17 -27.20
N ASN A 425 -10.86 10.90 -27.77
CA ASN A 425 -11.13 12.19 -28.39
C ASN A 425 -12.16 12.10 -29.51
N LYS A 426 -12.18 10.98 -30.24
CA LYS A 426 -13.23 10.74 -31.26
C LYS A 426 -14.58 10.52 -30.59
N CYS A 427 -14.63 9.75 -29.50
CA CYS A 427 -15.86 9.51 -28.74
C CYS A 427 -16.38 10.79 -28.06
N LEU A 428 -15.49 11.57 -27.41
CA LEU A 428 -15.80 12.87 -26.81
C LEU A 428 -16.32 13.88 -27.87
N LYS A 429 -15.70 13.92 -29.03
CA LYS A 429 -16.21 14.77 -30.14
C LYS A 429 -17.62 14.34 -30.60
N GLN A 430 -17.91 13.04 -30.60
CA GLN A 430 -19.24 12.54 -30.90
C GLN A 430 -20.24 12.92 -29.79
N LEU A 431 -19.89 12.75 -28.51
CA LEU A 431 -20.72 13.18 -27.38
C LEU A 431 -20.97 14.69 -27.38
N ILE A 432 -19.94 15.51 -27.58
CA ILE A 432 -20.09 16.98 -27.70
C ILE A 432 -21.00 17.37 -28.88
N ASN A 433 -20.88 16.67 -29.99
CA ASN A 433 -21.75 16.93 -31.13
C ASN A 433 -23.22 16.51 -30.89
N THR A 434 -23.42 15.41 -30.12
CA THR A 434 -24.76 14.97 -29.72
C THR A 434 -25.38 15.97 -28.74
N GLU A 435 -24.63 16.39 -27.69
CA GLU A 435 -25.07 17.42 -26.76
C GLU A 435 -25.36 18.79 -27.47
N ARG A 436 -24.48 19.20 -28.39
CA ARG A 436 -24.73 20.41 -29.20
C ARG A 436 -26.01 20.30 -30.03
N SER A 437 -26.28 19.12 -30.60
CA SER A 437 -27.51 18.87 -31.36
C SER A 437 -28.75 18.90 -30.46
N GLU A 438 -28.67 18.30 -29.24
CA GLU A 438 -29.75 18.35 -28.27
C GLU A 438 -29.98 19.76 -27.73
N ASN A 439 -28.92 20.50 -27.41
CA ASN A 439 -29.01 21.88 -26.94
C ASN A 439 -29.57 22.79 -28.05
N LYS A 440 -29.23 22.55 -29.33
CA LYS A 440 -29.86 23.27 -30.46
C LYS A 440 -31.37 22.99 -30.55
N LYS A 441 -31.80 21.72 -30.42
CA LYS A 441 -33.22 21.35 -30.36
C LYS A 441 -33.94 21.97 -29.15
N LYS A 442 -33.29 22.01 -27.97
CA LYS A 442 -33.83 22.70 -26.77
C LYS A 442 -33.97 24.21 -27.03
N ALA A 443 -32.95 24.85 -27.61
CA ALA A 443 -33.00 26.28 -27.94
C ALA A 443 -34.11 26.61 -28.96
N GLU A 444 -34.29 25.78 -29.99
CA GLU A 444 -35.39 25.91 -30.96
C GLU A 444 -36.76 25.75 -30.31
N LYS A 445 -36.90 24.80 -29.34
CA LYS A 445 -38.11 24.61 -28.56
C LYS A 445 -38.38 25.77 -27.62
N ILE A 446 -37.36 26.32 -26.97
CA ILE A 446 -37.47 27.52 -26.11
C ILE A 446 -37.90 28.73 -26.96
N SER A 447 -37.29 28.94 -28.14
CA SER A 447 -37.66 30.01 -29.04
C SER A 447 -39.13 29.90 -29.51
N SER A 448 -39.58 28.68 -29.84
CA SER A 448 -40.99 28.43 -30.19
C SER A 448 -41.96 28.68 -29.03
N LEU A 449 -41.58 28.32 -27.80
CA LEU A 449 -42.36 28.57 -26.60
C LEU A 449 -42.41 30.08 -26.28
N GLN A 450 -41.30 30.80 -26.44
CA GLN A 450 -41.26 32.26 -26.29
C GLN A 450 -42.17 32.99 -27.29
N GLN A 451 -42.15 32.57 -28.56
CA GLN A 451 -43.07 33.11 -29.57
C GLN A 451 -44.53 32.83 -29.21
N ARG A 452 -44.83 31.62 -28.69
CA ARG A 452 -46.14 31.24 -28.20
C ARG A 452 -46.59 32.03 -26.98
N ASN A 453 -45.68 32.31 -26.04
CA ASN A 453 -45.95 33.17 -24.88
C ASN A 453 -46.21 34.62 -25.31
N ILE A 454 -45.43 35.20 -26.20
CA ILE A 454 -45.68 36.55 -26.73
C ILE A 454 -47.05 36.61 -27.44
N ALA A 455 -47.47 35.55 -28.14
CA ALA A 455 -48.78 35.46 -28.73
C ALA A 455 -49.89 35.34 -27.68
N LEU A 456 -49.67 34.61 -26.60
CA LEU A 456 -50.60 34.49 -25.46
C LEU A 456 -50.68 35.78 -24.66
N GLU A 457 -49.58 36.49 -24.42
CA GLU A 457 -49.59 37.81 -23.75
C GLU A 457 -50.38 38.85 -24.58
N LYS A 458 -50.23 38.87 -25.89
CA LYS A 458 -51.04 39.70 -26.76
C LYS A 458 -52.53 39.34 -26.75
N ALA A 459 -52.88 38.06 -26.51
CA ALA A 459 -54.27 37.61 -26.36
C ALA A 459 -54.86 37.91 -24.98
N VAL A 460 -54.03 37.94 -23.95
CA VAL A 460 -54.46 38.22 -22.53
C VAL A 460 -54.71 39.70 -22.31
N VAL A 461 -54.06 40.62 -23.06
CA VAL A 461 -54.27 42.05 -22.95
C VAL A 461 -55.69 42.48 -23.46
N GLN A 462 -56.45 41.58 -24.08
CA GLN A 462 -57.79 41.84 -24.56
C GLN A 462 -58.94 41.33 -23.67
N LYS A 463 -58.69 40.88 -22.43
CA LYS A 463 -59.78 40.50 -21.48
C LYS A 463 -59.72 41.31 -20.20
N PRO A 464 -60.88 41.70 -19.63
CA PRO A 464 -60.93 42.55 -18.43
C PRO A 464 -60.54 41.79 -17.18
N LYS A 465 -59.77 42.46 -16.32
CA LYS A 465 -59.29 41.98 -15.02
C LYS A 465 -60.44 41.64 -14.07
N SER A 466 -60.54 40.38 -13.67
CA SER A 466 -61.20 40.01 -12.41
C SER A 466 -60.10 39.60 -11.42
N GLU A 467 -59.91 40.42 -10.39
CA GLU A 467 -59.03 40.15 -9.27
C GLU A 467 -59.50 38.91 -8.50
N LYS A 468 -58.70 37.84 -8.53
CA LYS A 468 -58.75 36.79 -7.49
C LYS A 468 -57.65 37.09 -6.48
N ILE A 469 -58.03 37.56 -5.34
CA ILE A 469 -57.18 37.64 -4.15
C ILE A 469 -56.80 36.18 -3.80
N ILE A 470 -55.56 35.82 -4.06
CA ILE A 470 -54.99 34.53 -3.61
C ILE A 470 -54.65 34.70 -2.14
N ASP A 471 -55.35 33.94 -1.28
CA ASP A 471 -55.10 33.90 0.17
C ASP A 471 -53.67 33.31 0.40
N SER A 472 -52.71 34.20 0.56
CA SER A 472 -51.27 33.89 0.68
C SER A 472 -50.95 32.97 1.86
N GLU A 473 -51.76 33.04 2.93
CA GLU A 473 -51.56 32.23 4.14
C GLU A 473 -51.92 30.75 3.91
N LYS A 474 -53.02 30.47 3.21
CA LYS A 474 -53.41 29.08 2.89
C LYS A 474 -52.45 28.42 1.91
N THR A 475 -51.89 29.19 0.99
CA THR A 475 -50.90 28.68 0.02
C THR A 475 -49.58 28.40 0.73
N PHE A 476 -49.16 29.23 1.67
CA PHE A 476 -47.95 29.00 2.48
C PHE A 476 -48.07 27.75 3.38
N GLU A 477 -49.19 27.56 4.09
CA GLU A 477 -49.42 26.37 4.91
C GLU A 477 -49.48 25.06 4.07
N PHE A 478 -50.03 25.13 2.85
CA PHE A 478 -50.05 23.99 1.93
C PHE A 478 -48.63 23.61 1.48
N ILE A 479 -47.77 24.56 1.11
CA ILE A 479 -46.40 24.36 0.72
C ILE A 479 -45.58 23.81 1.88
N LYS A 480 -45.69 24.38 3.06
CA LYS A 480 -45.04 23.92 4.29
C LYS A 480 -45.36 22.48 4.63
N ARG A 481 -46.64 22.10 4.55
CA ARG A 481 -47.11 20.73 4.83
C ARG A 481 -46.54 19.72 3.82
N ASN A 482 -46.50 20.04 2.54
CA ASN A 482 -45.92 19.19 1.49
C ASN A 482 -44.41 19.09 1.59
N TYR A 483 -43.72 20.17 1.95
CA TYR A 483 -42.29 20.18 2.20
C TYR A 483 -41.90 19.24 3.33
N CYS A 484 -42.60 19.37 4.48
CA CYS A 484 -42.34 18.50 5.64
C CYS A 484 -42.62 17.03 5.38
N GLN A 485 -43.66 16.69 4.60
CA GLN A 485 -43.95 15.30 4.21
C GLN A 485 -42.89 14.72 3.26
N ARG A 486 -42.46 15.48 2.28
CA ARG A 486 -41.42 15.03 1.33
C ARG A 486 -40.06 14.87 2.02
N ARG A 487 -39.73 15.80 2.92
CA ARG A 487 -38.52 15.71 3.71
C ARG A 487 -38.48 14.47 4.61
N ARG A 488 -39.57 14.13 5.28
CA ARG A 488 -39.67 12.94 6.12
C ARG A 488 -39.42 11.65 5.33
N ARG A 489 -39.87 11.58 4.06
CA ARG A 489 -39.59 10.46 3.16
C ARG A 489 -38.15 10.40 2.65
N LEU A 490 -37.52 11.56 2.45
CA LEU A 490 -36.17 11.65 1.90
C LEU A 490 -35.07 11.63 2.99
N SER A 491 -35.41 11.95 4.25
CA SER A 491 -34.44 11.92 5.36
C SER A 491 -33.86 10.52 5.65
N GLU A 492 -34.57 9.47 5.26
CA GLU A 492 -34.08 8.08 5.37
C GLU A 492 -33.08 7.72 4.26
N MET A 493 -33.01 8.51 3.19
CA MET A 493 -32.16 8.25 2.01
C MET A 493 -30.88 9.09 1.94
N TYR A 494 -30.81 10.18 2.72
CA TYR A 494 -29.69 11.13 2.64
C TYR A 494 -29.06 11.38 4.01
N ALA A 495 -27.72 11.21 4.05
CA ALA A 495 -26.93 11.27 5.28
C ALA A 495 -26.72 12.70 5.85
N SER A 496 -26.98 13.77 5.07
CA SER A 496 -26.86 15.14 5.57
C SER A 496 -28.14 15.96 5.41
N PRO A 497 -28.42 16.89 6.34
CA PRO A 497 -29.58 17.78 6.26
C PRO A 497 -29.62 18.63 5.00
N GLU A 498 -28.45 19.10 4.51
CA GLU A 498 -28.34 19.92 3.30
C GLU A 498 -28.61 19.12 2.03
N ALA A 499 -28.13 17.88 1.95
CA ALA A 499 -28.38 16.98 0.81
C ALA A 499 -29.87 16.62 0.72
N CYS A 500 -30.50 16.35 1.87
CA CYS A 500 -31.95 16.13 1.96
C CYS A 500 -32.74 17.37 1.51
N HIS A 501 -32.34 18.56 1.94
CA HIS A 501 -32.98 19.83 1.56
C HIS A 501 -32.91 20.07 0.05
N ARG A 502 -31.74 19.88 -0.57
CA ARG A 502 -31.55 19.98 -2.04
C ARG A 502 -32.44 19.00 -2.80
N ALA A 503 -32.54 17.74 -2.31
CA ALA A 503 -33.38 16.73 -2.92
C ALA A 503 -34.87 17.06 -2.82
N VAL A 504 -35.33 17.68 -1.73
CA VAL A 504 -36.70 18.15 -1.58
C VAL A 504 -36.99 19.28 -2.58
N ILE A 505 -36.10 20.27 -2.73
CA ILE A 505 -36.26 21.37 -3.69
C ILE A 505 -36.31 20.81 -5.13
N LEU A 506 -35.44 19.87 -5.47
CA LEU A 506 -35.43 19.23 -6.79
C LEU A 506 -36.73 18.43 -7.06
N SER A 507 -37.37 17.87 -6.04
CA SER A 507 -38.63 17.14 -6.17
C SER A 507 -39.84 18.02 -6.46
N PHE A 508 -39.71 19.35 -6.33
CA PHE A 508 -40.75 20.32 -6.69
C PHE A 508 -40.59 20.88 -8.12
N LYS A 509 -39.51 20.52 -8.83
CA LYS A 509 -39.22 21.02 -10.19
C LYS A 509 -40.28 20.68 -11.25
N ASP A 510 -41.09 19.65 -10.99
CA ASP A 510 -42.14 19.22 -11.94
C ASP A 510 -43.47 19.97 -11.76
N ASP A 511 -43.56 20.97 -10.86
CA ASP A 511 -44.77 21.69 -10.53
C ASP A 511 -44.57 23.20 -10.78
N GLU A 512 -44.60 23.57 -12.07
CA GLU A 512 -44.27 24.93 -12.61
C GLU A 512 -45.02 26.09 -11.91
N ASN A 513 -46.21 25.83 -11.34
CA ASN A 513 -47.01 26.85 -10.67
C ASN A 513 -46.60 27.12 -9.21
N LYS A 514 -45.62 26.40 -8.66
CA LYS A 514 -45.18 26.54 -7.26
C LYS A 514 -43.74 27.01 -7.14
N LEU A 515 -42.98 27.05 -8.23
CA LEU A 515 -41.57 27.46 -8.26
C LEU A 515 -41.40 28.97 -8.02
N ASP A 516 -42.29 29.79 -8.59
CA ASP A 516 -42.22 31.25 -8.42
C ASP A 516 -42.40 31.71 -6.97
N PHE A 517 -43.17 30.95 -6.18
CA PHE A 517 -43.35 31.21 -4.76
C PHE A 517 -42.19 30.77 -3.88
N LEU A 518 -41.45 29.76 -4.29
CA LEU A 518 -40.25 29.24 -3.58
C LEU A 518 -38.99 30.07 -3.83
N TYR A 519 -38.99 30.90 -4.87
CA TYR A 519 -37.87 31.79 -5.22
C TYR A 519 -38.03 33.21 -4.65
N ASP A 520 -39.15 33.51 -3.99
CA ASP A 520 -39.24 34.73 -3.18
C ASP A 520 -38.31 34.60 -1.97
N MET A 521 -37.21 35.37 -1.98
CA MET A 521 -36.13 35.32 -0.99
C MET A 521 -36.61 35.57 0.46
N ASP A 522 -37.67 36.32 0.65
CA ASP A 522 -38.24 36.58 1.98
C ASP A 522 -39.02 35.39 2.51
N THR A 523 -39.75 34.70 1.67
CA THR A 523 -40.50 33.48 2.01
C THR A 523 -39.55 32.31 2.27
N PHE A 524 -38.48 32.22 1.51
CA PHE A 524 -37.40 31.22 1.71
C PHE A 524 -36.67 31.46 3.05
N LYS A 525 -36.33 32.71 3.39
CA LYS A 525 -35.67 33.08 4.63
C LYS A 525 -36.53 32.75 5.84
N ARG A 526 -37.81 33.09 5.81
CA ARG A 526 -38.77 32.76 6.90
C ARG A 526 -38.93 31.25 7.09
N GLY A 527 -38.90 30.46 6.00
CA GLY A 527 -38.92 29.01 6.06
C GLY A 527 -37.67 28.41 6.68
N MET A 528 -36.50 28.98 6.39
CA MET A 528 -35.20 28.57 6.98
C MET A 528 -35.07 28.96 8.46
N ASP A 529 -35.54 30.14 8.86
CA ASP A 529 -35.49 30.58 10.25
C ASP A 529 -36.45 29.76 11.12
N TYR A 530 -37.67 29.48 10.65
CA TYR A 530 -38.60 28.56 11.31
C TYR A 530 -38.01 27.16 11.48
N TRP A 531 -37.19 26.71 10.53
CA TRP A 531 -36.57 25.41 10.59
C TRP A 531 -35.42 25.31 11.61
N LYS A 532 -34.61 26.37 11.72
CA LYS A 532 -33.56 26.45 12.76
C LYS A 532 -34.14 26.38 14.16
N ASP A 533 -35.30 27.04 14.39
CA ASP A 533 -35.90 27.14 15.72
C ASP A 533 -36.64 25.86 16.17
N HIS A 534 -36.97 24.95 15.25
CA HIS A 534 -37.84 23.79 15.58
C HIS A 534 -37.21 22.42 15.33
N TYR A 535 -36.02 22.37 14.72
CA TYR A 535 -35.40 21.09 14.29
C TYR A 535 -33.85 21.05 14.43
N THR A 536 -33.22 22.01 15.07
CA THR A 536 -31.87 21.93 15.66
C THR A 536 -32.01 21.68 17.15
#